data_507778e07755222f086e934ce0fb1d87
#
_entry.id   507778e07755222f086e934ce0fb1d87
#
_cell.length_a   1.000
_cell.length_b   1.000
_cell.length_c   1.000
_cell.angle_alpha   90.00
_cell.angle_beta   90.00
_cell.angle_gamma   90.00
#
_symmetry.space_group_name_H-M   'P 1'
#
loop_
_entity.id
_entity.type
_entity.pdbx_description
1 polymer ?
#
loop_
_entity_poly.entity_id
_entity_poly.type
_entity_poly.pdbx_seq_one_letter_code
_entity_poly.pdbx_strand_id
1 'polypeptide(L)'
;FFMNVNAYINKFRNKIEGVWHIYDMQYNFEYTNLSSQRLYGIEAILKWHFLDHFTLNGTYSYVNVSKQDGIQVNTTSPHAATASIDYVYNKPNYRLKTIFSASLMGEKNFDVQDRVWVEEHHKSYDAYFRCTLPTYALCNLAVVQTFYNKVKVTLGVDNIFNYVPHTLGSGI
;
A
#
# COMPACT_ATOMS: atom_id res chain seq x y z
N PHE A 1 16.15 19.20 10.41
CA PHE A 1 16.16 17.74 10.30
C PHE A 1 15.32 17.13 11.42
N PHE A 2 14.39 16.27 11.08
CA PHE A 2 13.62 15.48 12.02
C PHE A 2 13.55 14.04 11.51
N MET A 3 13.74 13.08 12.41
CA MET A 3 13.59 11.66 12.12
C MET A 3 12.95 10.97 13.32
N ASN A 4 12.01 10.10 13.05
CA ASN A 4 11.37 9.24 14.04
C ASN A 4 11.36 7.81 13.53
N VAL A 5 11.70 6.85 14.39
CA VAL A 5 11.64 5.42 14.06
C VAL A 5 10.92 4.70 15.19
N ASN A 6 9.87 3.95 14.83
CA ASN A 6 9.09 3.14 15.76
C ASN A 6 9.19 1.67 15.35
N ALA A 7 9.34 0.79 16.33
CA ALA A 7 9.19 -0.64 16.13
C ALA A 7 8.05 -1.15 17.03
N TYR A 8 7.26 -2.09 16.52
CA TYR A 8 6.11 -2.60 17.26
C TYR A 8 5.90 -4.10 17.05
N ILE A 9 5.27 -4.73 18.04
CA ILE A 9 4.80 -6.11 17.98
C ILE A 9 3.39 -6.14 18.54
N ASN A 10 2.45 -6.62 17.73
CA ASN A 10 1.06 -6.82 18.12
C ASN A 10 0.72 -8.32 18.05
N LYS A 11 0.03 -8.82 19.05
CA LYS A 11 -0.50 -10.17 19.07
C LYS A 11 -2.02 -10.10 19.23
N PHE A 12 -2.72 -10.62 18.24
CA PHE A 12 -4.17 -10.73 18.23
C PHE A 12 -4.56 -12.16 18.60
N ARG A 13 -5.66 -12.31 19.33
CA ARG A 13 -6.32 -13.58 19.62
C ARG A 13 -7.76 -13.48 19.17
N ASN A 14 -8.29 -14.57 18.62
CA ASN A 14 -9.68 -14.63 18.14
C ASN A 14 -10.01 -13.51 17.14
N LYS A 15 -9.09 -13.22 16.22
CA LYS A 15 -9.28 -12.21 15.17
C LYS A 15 -10.29 -12.73 14.14
N ILE A 16 -11.32 -11.95 13.86
CA ILE A 16 -12.22 -12.22 12.74
C ILE A 16 -11.61 -11.62 11.47
N GLU A 17 -11.47 -12.42 10.44
CA GLU A 17 -10.95 -11.99 9.14
C GLU A 17 -11.87 -12.44 8.02
N GLY A 18 -12.01 -11.61 6.99
CA GLY A 18 -12.73 -11.96 5.78
C GLY A 18 -11.83 -12.72 4.81
N VAL A 19 -12.29 -13.85 4.34
CA VAL A 19 -11.59 -14.70 3.37
C VAL A 19 -12.45 -14.80 2.11
N TRP A 20 -11.80 -14.62 0.96
CA TRP A 20 -12.44 -14.86 -0.33
C TRP A 20 -12.30 -16.33 -0.71
N HIS A 21 -13.43 -16.93 -1.07
CA HIS A 21 -13.50 -18.28 -1.59
C HIS A 21 -14.05 -18.22 -3.02
N ILE A 22 -13.49 -19.04 -3.89
CA ILE A 22 -14.02 -19.23 -5.25
C ILE A 22 -14.65 -20.62 -5.28
N TYR A 23 -15.99 -20.66 -5.39
CA TYR A 23 -16.74 -21.89 -5.57
C TYR A 23 -17.58 -21.77 -6.85
N ASP A 24 -17.45 -22.73 -7.76
CA ASP A 24 -18.21 -22.80 -9.02
C ASP A 24 -18.17 -21.48 -9.83
N MET A 25 -17.00 -20.88 -9.98
CA MET A 25 -16.74 -19.57 -10.60
C MET A 25 -17.45 -18.39 -9.90
N GLN A 26 -17.95 -18.57 -8.68
CA GLN A 26 -18.53 -17.49 -7.89
C GLN A 26 -17.58 -17.07 -6.76
N TYR A 27 -17.43 -15.76 -6.63
CA TYR A 27 -16.68 -15.17 -5.51
C TYR A 27 -17.58 -15.09 -4.28
N ASN A 28 -17.24 -15.86 -3.25
CA ASN A 28 -17.90 -15.81 -1.94
C ASN A 28 -16.98 -15.19 -0.91
N PHE A 29 -17.52 -14.34 -0.08
CA PHE A 29 -16.81 -13.71 1.02
C PHE A 29 -17.33 -14.28 2.33
N GLU A 30 -16.44 -14.86 3.12
CA GLU A 30 -16.77 -15.46 4.41
C GLU A 30 -15.91 -14.89 5.52
N TYR A 31 -16.50 -14.71 6.70
CA TYR A 31 -15.77 -14.34 7.90
C TYR A 31 -15.31 -15.59 8.64
N THR A 32 -14.01 -15.71 8.87
CA THR A 32 -13.43 -16.80 9.64
C THR A 32 -12.74 -16.28 10.89
N ASN A 33 -12.75 -17.08 11.96
CA ASN A 33 -12.08 -16.74 13.20
C ASN A 33 -10.66 -17.32 13.20
N LEU A 34 -9.67 -16.43 13.22
CA LEU A 34 -8.27 -16.78 13.34
C LEU A 34 -7.89 -16.90 14.81
N SER A 35 -7.38 -18.07 15.22
CA SER A 35 -7.04 -18.38 16.62
C SER A 35 -5.98 -17.43 17.20
N SER A 36 -4.95 -17.11 16.44
CA SER A 36 -3.95 -16.10 16.81
C SER A 36 -3.16 -15.59 15.61
N GLN A 37 -2.85 -14.31 15.62
CA GLN A 37 -2.01 -13.68 14.61
C GLN A 37 -0.98 -12.77 15.29
N ARG A 38 0.25 -12.78 14.81
CA ARG A 38 1.29 -11.83 15.22
C ARG A 38 1.58 -10.89 14.06
N LEU A 39 1.70 -9.62 14.40
CA LEU A 39 2.07 -8.56 13.49
C LEU A 39 3.23 -7.81 14.12
N TYR A 40 4.32 -7.66 13.41
CA TYR A 40 5.45 -6.84 13.83
C TYR A 40 5.95 -5.99 12.68
N GLY A 41 6.47 -4.84 13.03
CA GLY A 41 6.90 -3.90 12.01
C GLY A 41 7.78 -2.80 12.51
N ILE A 42 8.28 -2.03 11.55
CA ILE A 42 9.09 -0.84 11.75
C ILE A 42 8.48 0.27 10.91
N GLU A 43 8.36 1.45 11.49
CA GLU A 43 7.93 2.65 10.80
C GLU A 43 8.99 3.73 10.98
N ALA A 44 9.33 4.42 9.91
CA ALA A 44 10.26 5.54 9.91
C ALA A 44 9.63 6.76 9.24
N ILE A 45 9.83 7.93 9.85
CA ILE A 45 9.39 9.21 9.31
C ILE A 45 10.62 10.11 9.25
N LEU A 46 10.83 10.75 8.11
CA LEU A 46 11.91 11.71 7.85
C LEU A 46 11.32 13.03 7.39
N LYS A 47 11.80 14.12 7.95
CA LYS A 47 11.59 15.47 7.43
C LYS A 47 12.90 16.23 7.46
N TRP A 48 13.34 16.67 6.30
CA TRP A 48 14.61 17.37 6.16
C TRP A 48 14.44 18.65 5.33
N HIS A 49 14.67 19.79 5.99
CA HIS A 49 14.82 21.07 5.31
C HIS A 49 16.26 21.19 4.85
N PHE A 50 16.48 21.06 3.56
CA PHE A 50 17.77 21.22 2.92
C PHE A 50 17.68 22.37 1.94
N LEU A 51 18.60 23.28 1.98
CA LEU A 51 18.52 24.58 1.32
C LEU A 51 17.29 25.42 1.79
N ASP A 52 17.30 26.71 1.50
CA ASP A 52 16.30 27.66 2.02
C ASP A 52 14.86 27.43 1.53
N HIS A 53 14.73 26.71 0.43
CA HIS A 53 13.45 26.54 -0.28
C HIS A 53 12.96 25.10 -0.38
N PHE A 54 13.77 24.13 0.02
CA PHE A 54 13.46 22.72 -0.19
C PHE A 54 13.20 21.96 1.10
N THR A 55 12.18 21.12 1.06
CA THR A 55 11.86 20.18 2.13
C THR A 55 11.68 18.80 1.54
N LEU A 56 12.45 17.83 2.03
CA LEU A 56 12.25 16.41 1.79
C LEU A 56 11.41 15.84 2.94
N ASN A 57 10.30 15.18 2.60
CA ASN A 57 9.54 14.36 3.52
C ASN A 57 9.61 12.92 3.04
N GLY A 58 9.73 11.99 3.97
CA GLY A 58 9.76 10.57 3.68
C GLY A 58 9.08 9.76 4.77
N THR A 59 8.38 8.71 4.37
CA THR A 59 7.90 7.69 5.30
C THR A 59 8.26 6.32 4.75
N TYR A 60 8.55 5.40 5.62
CA TYR A 60 8.75 4.01 5.29
C TYR A 60 8.07 3.15 6.34
N SER A 61 7.38 2.12 5.91
CA SER A 61 6.82 1.11 6.79
C SER A 61 7.19 -0.29 6.31
N TYR A 62 7.61 -1.09 7.25
CA TYR A 62 7.74 -2.53 7.10
C TYR A 62 6.78 -3.22 8.05
N VAL A 63 5.98 -4.14 7.56
CA VAL A 63 5.08 -4.95 8.35
C VAL A 63 5.20 -6.42 7.95
N ASN A 64 5.36 -7.27 8.92
CA ASN A 64 5.29 -8.72 8.73
C ASN A 64 4.12 -9.29 9.54
N VAL A 65 3.34 -10.11 8.88
CA VAL A 65 2.17 -10.77 9.46
C VAL A 65 2.42 -12.26 9.44
N SER A 66 2.33 -12.92 10.61
CA SER A 66 2.54 -14.36 10.69
C SER A 66 1.47 -15.10 9.87
N LYS A 67 1.91 -16.13 9.16
CA LYS A 67 0.99 -17.07 8.51
C LYS A 67 0.22 -17.85 9.57
N GLN A 68 -1.00 -18.20 9.26
CA GLN A 68 -1.78 -19.12 10.06
C GLN A 68 -1.95 -20.43 9.29
N ASP A 69 -1.59 -21.55 9.92
CA ASP A 69 -1.65 -22.88 9.32
C ASP A 69 -0.97 -22.99 7.93
N GLY A 70 0.09 -22.16 7.73
CA GLY A 70 0.81 -22.09 6.47
C GLY A 70 0.19 -21.16 5.42
N ILE A 71 -1.02 -20.66 5.66
CA ILE A 71 -1.80 -19.85 4.72
C ILE A 71 -1.57 -18.35 4.99
N GLN A 72 -1.36 -17.59 3.94
CA GLN A 72 -1.22 -16.14 3.98
C GLN A 72 -2.56 -15.47 3.63
N VAL A 73 -3.36 -15.16 4.63
CA VAL A 73 -4.67 -14.53 4.45
C VAL A 73 -4.57 -13.01 4.28
N ASN A 74 -3.51 -12.40 4.81
CA ASN A 74 -3.35 -10.95 4.82
C ASN A 74 -2.78 -10.44 3.49
N THR A 75 -3.48 -9.48 2.90
CA THR A 75 -3.10 -8.81 1.65
C THR A 75 -2.27 -7.53 1.85
N THR A 76 -1.76 -7.29 3.05
CA THR A 76 -0.93 -6.11 3.34
C THR A 76 0.43 -6.25 2.66
N SER A 77 0.85 -5.22 1.93
CA SER A 77 2.22 -5.17 1.41
C SER A 77 3.22 -5.11 2.58
N PRO A 78 4.24 -5.98 2.61
CA PRO A 78 5.26 -5.92 3.64
C PRO A 78 6.03 -4.60 3.66
N HIS A 79 6.19 -3.96 2.51
CA HIS A 79 6.95 -2.72 2.37
C HIS A 79 6.09 -1.65 1.73
N ALA A 80 6.02 -0.49 2.36
CA ALA A 80 5.43 0.71 1.77
C ALA A 80 6.33 1.91 2.07
N ALA A 81 6.46 2.81 1.11
CA ALA A 81 7.20 4.05 1.29
C ALA A 81 6.50 5.21 0.59
N THR A 82 6.64 6.39 1.16
CA THR A 82 6.28 7.63 0.47
C THR A 82 7.44 8.60 0.56
N ALA A 83 7.64 9.39 -0.47
CA ALA A 83 8.60 10.49 -0.46
C ALA A 83 7.98 11.69 -1.16
N SER A 84 8.27 12.89 -0.66
CA SER A 84 7.98 14.12 -1.39
C SER A 84 9.11 15.13 -1.28
N ILE A 85 9.30 15.89 -2.34
CA ILE A 85 10.17 17.07 -2.36
C ILE A 85 9.27 18.27 -2.57
N ASP A 86 9.25 19.15 -1.59
CA ASP A 86 8.51 20.40 -1.60
C ASP A 86 9.50 21.54 -1.90
N TYR A 87 9.24 22.30 -2.95
CA TYR A 87 9.91 23.57 -3.24
C TYR A 87 8.96 24.72 -2.91
N VAL A 88 9.41 25.68 -2.13
CA VAL A 88 8.61 26.85 -1.74
C VAL A 88 9.39 28.13 -2.03
N TYR A 89 8.80 28.99 -2.85
CA TYR A 89 9.32 30.31 -3.14
C TYR A 89 8.31 31.40 -2.71
N ASN A 90 8.75 32.32 -1.89
CA ASN A 90 7.90 33.37 -1.32
C ASN A 90 8.40 34.75 -1.70
N LYS A 91 7.45 35.61 -2.13
CA LYS A 91 7.59 37.06 -2.23
C LYS A 91 6.40 37.72 -1.52
N PRO A 92 6.42 39.02 -1.25
CA PRO A 92 5.36 39.69 -0.49
C PRO A 92 3.94 39.46 -1.03
N ASN A 93 3.80 39.40 -2.36
CA ASN A 93 2.48 39.26 -3.03
C ASN A 93 2.36 38.01 -3.87
N TYR A 94 3.34 37.06 -3.76
CA TYR A 94 3.38 35.85 -4.57
C TYR A 94 4.03 34.72 -3.83
N ARG A 95 3.35 33.56 -3.81
CA ARG A 95 3.91 32.31 -3.30
C ARG A 95 3.75 31.21 -4.34
N LEU A 96 4.85 30.55 -4.66
CA LEU A 96 4.88 29.33 -5.45
C LEU A 96 5.22 28.16 -4.52
N LYS A 97 4.42 27.11 -4.58
CA LYS A 97 4.76 25.82 -3.97
C LYS A 97 4.68 24.74 -5.04
N THR A 98 5.77 24.00 -5.24
CA THR A 98 5.81 22.83 -6.12
C THR A 98 6.05 21.61 -5.26
N ILE A 99 5.27 20.56 -5.46
CA ILE A 99 5.34 19.30 -4.72
C ILE A 99 5.51 18.19 -5.74
N PHE A 100 6.62 17.51 -5.70
CA PHE A 100 6.77 16.21 -6.36
C PHE A 100 6.68 15.13 -5.30
N SER A 101 5.79 14.16 -5.49
CA SER A 101 5.60 13.05 -4.56
C SER A 101 5.62 11.71 -5.26
N ALA A 102 6.14 10.72 -4.57
CA ALA A 102 6.17 9.32 -4.98
C ALA A 102 5.68 8.43 -3.84
N SER A 103 4.86 7.44 -4.16
CA SER A 103 4.47 6.37 -3.26
C SER A 103 4.87 5.02 -3.85
N LEU A 104 5.57 4.23 -3.06
CA LEU A 104 6.00 2.88 -3.39
C LEU A 104 5.18 1.89 -2.57
N MET A 105 4.63 0.90 -3.24
CA MET A 105 3.98 -0.26 -2.63
C MET A 105 4.77 -1.50 -3.03
N GLY A 106 5.32 -2.20 -2.05
CA GLY A 106 6.07 -3.44 -2.27
C GLY A 106 5.18 -4.59 -2.71
N GLU A 107 5.80 -5.66 -3.12
CA GLU A 107 5.12 -6.88 -3.53
C GLU A 107 4.18 -7.41 -2.44
N LYS A 108 2.99 -7.86 -2.84
CA LYS A 108 2.03 -8.51 -1.96
C LYS A 108 1.84 -9.95 -2.39
N ASN A 109 1.95 -10.84 -1.43
CA ASN A 109 1.65 -12.25 -1.61
C ASN A 109 0.47 -12.65 -0.71
N PHE A 110 -0.52 -13.29 -1.27
CA PHE A 110 -1.67 -13.84 -0.54
C PHE A 110 -2.14 -15.13 -1.18
N ASP A 111 -2.76 -15.98 -0.39
CA ASP A 111 -3.26 -17.26 -0.83
C ASP A 111 -4.78 -17.13 -1.02
N VAL A 112 -5.27 -17.54 -2.21
CA VAL A 112 -6.70 -17.62 -2.54
C VAL A 112 -7.11 -19.08 -2.46
N GLN A 113 -8.19 -19.35 -1.73
CA GLN A 113 -8.77 -20.69 -1.66
C GLN A 113 -9.67 -20.91 -2.85
N ASP A 114 -9.50 -22.03 -3.50
CA ASP A 114 -10.39 -22.52 -4.56
C ASP A 114 -10.77 -23.97 -4.29
N ARG A 115 -11.90 -24.38 -4.83
CA ARG A 115 -12.35 -25.76 -4.75
C ARG A 115 -12.09 -26.46 -6.08
N VAL A 116 -11.13 -27.38 -6.06
CA VAL A 116 -10.75 -28.16 -7.24
C VAL A 116 -11.49 -29.47 -7.23
N TRP A 117 -12.21 -29.78 -8.32
CA TRP A 117 -12.84 -31.07 -8.54
C TRP A 117 -11.79 -32.05 -9.06
N VAL A 118 -11.67 -33.20 -8.39
CA VAL A 118 -10.78 -34.28 -8.81
C VAL A 118 -11.65 -35.43 -9.29
N GLU A 119 -11.66 -35.64 -10.61
CA GLU A 119 -12.54 -36.63 -11.29
C GLU A 119 -12.25 -38.06 -10.84
N GLU A 120 -11.00 -38.41 -10.63
CA GLU A 120 -10.54 -39.72 -10.15
C GLU A 120 -11.18 -40.13 -8.81
N HIS A 121 -11.51 -39.18 -7.97
CA HIS A 121 -12.09 -39.42 -6.63
C HIS A 121 -13.55 -39.00 -6.53
N HIS A 122 -14.14 -38.43 -7.59
CA HIS A 122 -15.47 -37.81 -7.59
C HIS A 122 -15.72 -36.89 -6.38
N LYS A 123 -14.71 -36.10 -6.00
CA LYS A 123 -14.74 -35.21 -4.83
C LYS A 123 -14.06 -33.89 -5.12
N SER A 124 -14.55 -32.85 -4.48
CA SER A 124 -13.89 -31.54 -4.45
C SER A 124 -12.96 -31.43 -3.26
N TYR A 125 -11.79 -30.87 -3.47
CA TYR A 125 -10.79 -30.57 -2.45
C TYR A 125 -10.51 -29.07 -2.44
N ASP A 126 -10.33 -28.51 -1.24
CA ASP A 126 -9.88 -27.13 -1.10
C ASP A 126 -8.41 -27.05 -1.50
N ALA A 127 -8.11 -26.20 -2.45
CA ALA A 127 -6.75 -25.90 -2.89
C ALA A 127 -6.43 -24.42 -2.64
N TYR A 128 -5.17 -24.10 -2.33
CA TYR A 128 -4.72 -22.73 -2.11
C TYR A 128 -3.74 -22.35 -3.20
N PHE A 129 -4.05 -21.26 -3.89
CA PHE A 129 -3.22 -20.70 -4.95
C PHE A 129 -2.58 -19.41 -4.47
N ARG A 130 -1.26 -19.32 -4.63
CA ARG A 130 -0.54 -18.11 -4.30
C ARG A 130 -0.68 -17.08 -5.41
N CYS A 131 -1.22 -15.93 -5.04
CA CYS A 131 -1.31 -14.76 -5.88
C CYS A 131 -0.26 -13.74 -5.46
N THR A 132 0.37 -13.12 -6.46
CA THR A 132 1.40 -12.10 -6.25
C THR A 132 1.00 -10.84 -7.00
N LEU A 133 0.92 -9.72 -6.26
CA LEU A 133 0.84 -8.39 -6.85
C LEU A 133 2.24 -7.77 -6.82
N PRO A 134 2.80 -7.40 -7.99
CA PRO A 134 4.16 -6.89 -8.06
C PRO A 134 4.31 -5.53 -7.38
N THR A 135 5.54 -5.18 -7.06
CA THR A 135 5.90 -3.84 -6.59
C THR A 135 5.55 -2.79 -7.63
N TYR A 136 4.99 -1.67 -7.18
CA TYR A 136 4.71 -0.52 -8.05
C TYR A 136 4.98 0.81 -7.35
N ALA A 137 5.18 1.85 -8.16
CA ALA A 137 5.32 3.22 -7.69
C ALA A 137 4.37 4.16 -8.44
N LEU A 138 3.77 5.10 -7.70
CA LEU A 138 2.95 6.17 -8.25
C LEU A 138 3.66 7.50 -7.99
N CYS A 139 3.81 8.32 -9.02
CA CYS A 139 4.42 9.64 -8.93
C CYS A 139 3.44 10.71 -9.33
N ASN A 140 3.40 11.80 -8.55
CA ASN A 140 2.50 12.92 -8.73
C ASN A 140 3.27 14.24 -8.67
N LEU A 141 2.79 15.24 -9.38
CA LEU A 141 3.30 16.59 -9.36
C LEU A 141 2.16 17.56 -9.11
N ALA A 142 2.33 18.48 -8.18
CA ALA A 142 1.40 19.56 -7.94
C ALA A 142 2.14 20.91 -7.89
N VAL A 143 1.55 21.93 -8.49
CA VAL A 143 2.02 23.31 -8.46
C VAL A 143 0.90 24.18 -7.91
N VAL A 144 1.20 24.90 -6.85
CA VAL A 144 0.27 25.81 -6.18
C VAL A 144 0.84 27.23 -6.26
N GLN A 145 0.10 28.14 -6.85
CA GLN A 145 0.43 29.56 -6.93
C GLN A 145 -0.58 30.36 -6.11
N THR A 146 -0.10 31.26 -5.30
CA THR A 146 -0.94 32.15 -4.50
C THR A 146 -0.55 33.60 -4.80
N PHE A 147 -1.52 34.40 -5.17
CA PHE A 147 -1.37 35.83 -5.52
C PHE A 147 -2.05 36.71 -4.47
N TYR A 148 -1.33 37.68 -3.93
CA TYR A 148 -1.81 38.68 -2.97
C TYR A 148 -2.52 38.05 -1.74
N ASN A 149 -2.23 36.79 -1.40
CA ASN A 149 -2.94 36.00 -0.38
C ASN A 149 -4.48 35.90 -0.60
N LYS A 150 -4.96 36.22 -1.80
CA LYS A 150 -6.39 36.25 -2.14
C LYS A 150 -6.77 35.17 -3.17
N VAL A 151 -5.93 34.95 -4.16
CA VAL A 151 -6.20 34.01 -5.25
C VAL A 151 -5.21 32.84 -5.18
N LYS A 152 -5.73 31.65 -5.14
CA LYS A 152 -4.94 30.41 -5.15
C LYS A 152 -5.29 29.58 -6.39
N VAL A 153 -4.29 29.28 -7.19
CA VAL A 153 -4.39 28.42 -8.38
C VAL A 153 -3.61 27.15 -8.10
N THR A 154 -4.23 26.00 -8.32
CA THR A 154 -3.60 24.69 -8.15
C THR A 154 -3.71 23.92 -9.46
N LEU A 155 -2.57 23.43 -9.96
CA LEU A 155 -2.47 22.51 -11.08
C LEU A 155 -1.78 21.26 -10.59
N GLY A 156 -2.26 20.08 -11.01
CA GLY A 156 -1.67 18.81 -10.62
C GLY A 156 -1.78 17.78 -11.72
N VAL A 157 -0.84 16.84 -11.70
CA VAL A 157 -0.84 15.64 -12.50
C VAL A 157 -0.58 14.47 -11.58
N ASP A 158 -1.53 13.55 -11.52
CA ASP A 158 -1.38 12.30 -10.77
C ASP A 158 -0.94 11.18 -11.69
N ASN A 159 -0.21 10.22 -11.11
CA ASN A 159 0.26 9.05 -11.84
C ASN A 159 1.01 9.41 -13.14
N ILE A 160 2.04 10.24 -13.05
CA ILE A 160 2.78 10.83 -14.20
C ILE A 160 3.27 9.74 -15.18
N PHE A 161 3.61 8.55 -14.67
CA PHE A 161 4.10 7.44 -15.48
C PHE A 161 2.99 6.53 -16.00
N ASN A 162 1.72 6.91 -15.79
CA ASN A 162 0.54 6.15 -16.24
C ASN A 162 0.58 4.67 -15.84
N TYR A 163 1.02 4.39 -14.62
CA TYR A 163 1.03 3.03 -14.12
C TYR A 163 -0.39 2.53 -13.92
N VAL A 164 -0.69 1.38 -14.51
CA VAL A 164 -1.96 0.67 -14.32
C VAL A 164 -1.64 -0.64 -13.60
N PRO A 165 -2.14 -0.87 -12.37
CA PRO A 165 -1.95 -2.14 -11.71
C PRO A 165 -2.63 -3.25 -12.50
N HIS A 166 -1.90 -4.34 -12.75
CA HIS A 166 -2.48 -5.55 -13.31
C HIS A 166 -3.42 -6.16 -12.26
N THR A 167 -4.70 -6.11 -12.52
CA THR A 167 -5.70 -6.79 -11.67
C THR A 167 -5.62 -8.29 -11.93
N LEU A 168 -5.71 -9.08 -10.87
CA LEU A 168 -5.92 -10.52 -10.96
C LEU A 168 -7.25 -10.75 -11.69
N GLY A 169 -7.23 -11.08 -12.95
CA GLY A 169 -8.45 -11.32 -13.75
C GLY A 169 -8.38 -10.90 -15.21
N SER A 170 -7.33 -10.25 -15.66
CA SER A 170 -7.16 -9.94 -17.09
C SER A 170 -6.37 -11.01 -17.86
N GLY A 171 -6.32 -12.22 -17.35
CA GLY A 171 -5.57 -13.33 -17.94
C GLY A 171 -6.30 -14.66 -17.76
N ILE A 172 -7.50 -14.78 -18.33
CA ILE A 172 -8.09 -16.04 -18.78
C ILE A 172 -8.57 -15.82 -20.20
#